data_c2003ff44d504fcf186bec388f8ad33d
#
_entry.id   c2003ff44d504fcf186bec388f8ad33d
#
_cell.length_a   1.000
_cell.length_b   1.000
_cell.length_c   1.000
_cell.angle_alpha   90.00
_cell.angle_beta   90.00
_cell.angle_gamma   90.00
#
_symmetry.space_group_name_H-M   'P 1'
#
loop_
_entity.id
_entity.type
_entity.pdbx_description
1 polymer ?
#
loop_
_entity_poly.entity_id
_entity_poly.type
_entity_poly.pdbx_seq_one_letter_code
_entity_poly.pdbx_strand_id
1 'polypeptide(L)'
;MKIDSLALFLLIATVTVTATAQDKRKKKQAVKQKWRVQLLHKDNNEGVAVGDIDGDGKLDITAGEFWYQAPDFKQRPVRKLTSFGNDYLSNNSEHLYDMDGDGDLDVVAGTFKETPVNWYENPGAGNYDIAAWSVHRLVDTGTAHNEATFLHDIDDDGTPEFIENSWNAKNPTQIFKFVKDTDGRVNVERHVVSESGNGHGMGFGDLNGDGKQDIIFQAGWYEQPTAGAFSGQWKYHHDFDLPHASCPILIVDLNHDGRNDLIWADGHSYGLYWHEQLAPQADGTTTWRQHMIDKKFSQGHALAWDDVDNDGQPELITGKRYYAHSGRDAGAQDDITVQFYDWNPTNQAWTKRLISTATAGEGPGIGLQIRVADLDNNGWKVLILPGKSGTHIIWNDGK
;
A
#
# COMPACT_ATOMS: atom_id res chain seq x y z
N MET A 1 56.98 54.68 -47.64
CA MET A 1 55.71 54.19 -48.26
C MET A 1 54.82 53.77 -47.08
N LYS A 2 53.85 54.61 -46.77
CA LYS A 2 52.95 54.45 -45.64
C LYS A 2 51.83 53.52 -46.05
N ILE A 3 51.46 52.57 -45.19
CA ILE A 3 50.21 51.83 -45.29
C ILE A 3 49.50 51.96 -43.95
N ASP A 4 48.39 52.65 -43.94
CA ASP A 4 47.54 52.93 -42.81
C ASP A 4 46.72 51.66 -42.40
N SER A 5 46.76 51.40 -41.11
CA SER A 5 45.96 50.33 -40.49
C SER A 5 44.59 50.86 -40.07
N LEU A 6 43.52 50.39 -40.71
CA LEU A 6 42.16 50.69 -40.37
C LEU A 6 41.69 49.73 -39.25
N ALA A 7 41.48 50.26 -38.04
CA ALA A 7 40.93 49.51 -36.92
C ALA A 7 39.40 49.51 -37.03
N LEU A 8 38.82 48.32 -37.21
CA LEU A 8 37.37 48.08 -37.20
C LEU A 8 36.91 47.80 -35.75
N PHE A 9 36.22 48.75 -35.16
CA PHE A 9 35.52 48.53 -33.87
C PHE A 9 34.23 47.77 -34.09
N LEU A 10 34.18 46.51 -33.61
CA LEU A 10 32.96 45.71 -33.59
C LEU A 10 32.24 46.03 -32.26
N LEU A 11 31.09 46.70 -32.36
CA LEU A 11 30.21 46.98 -31.22
C LEU A 11 29.34 45.74 -30.95
N ILE A 12 29.67 44.97 -29.91
CA ILE A 12 28.82 43.84 -29.50
C ILE A 12 27.74 44.40 -28.55
N ALA A 13 26.52 44.51 -29.07
CA ALA A 13 25.34 44.81 -28.28
C ALA A 13 24.88 43.52 -27.56
N THR A 14 25.16 43.40 -26.27
CA THR A 14 24.59 42.36 -25.42
C THR A 14 23.13 42.70 -25.13
N VAL A 15 22.22 42.02 -25.82
CA VAL A 15 20.79 42.02 -25.47
C VAL A 15 20.59 41.07 -24.32
N THR A 16 20.48 41.61 -23.10
CA THR A 16 20.01 40.87 -21.92
C THR A 16 18.51 40.69 -22.03
N VAL A 17 18.09 39.53 -22.51
CA VAL A 17 16.68 39.10 -22.43
C VAL A 17 16.43 38.59 -21.00
N THR A 18 15.87 39.45 -20.15
CA THR A 18 15.29 39.04 -18.87
C THR A 18 13.96 38.35 -19.16
N ALA A 19 14.02 37.03 -19.28
CA ALA A 19 12.82 36.21 -19.30
C ALA A 19 12.24 36.16 -17.87
N THR A 20 11.30 37.02 -17.55
CA THR A 20 10.39 36.82 -16.43
C THR A 20 9.35 35.79 -16.83
N ALA A 21 9.68 34.53 -16.64
CA ALA A 21 8.69 33.47 -16.64
C ALA A 21 7.85 33.61 -15.36
N GLN A 22 6.79 34.41 -15.44
CA GLN A 22 5.70 34.31 -14.46
C GLN A 22 5.01 32.97 -14.68
N ASP A 23 5.39 31.97 -13.86
CA ASP A 23 4.67 30.72 -13.73
C ASP A 23 3.26 31.02 -13.17
N LYS A 24 2.33 31.28 -14.08
CA LYS A 24 0.90 31.36 -13.77
C LYS A 24 0.38 29.94 -13.60
N ARG A 25 0.82 29.19 -12.59
CA ARG A 25 0.04 28.09 -12.07
C ARG A 25 -1.27 28.68 -11.54
N LYS A 26 -2.32 28.56 -12.33
CA LYS A 26 -3.68 28.77 -11.84
C LYS A 26 -3.83 27.77 -10.69
N LYS A 27 -3.90 28.24 -9.44
CA LYS A 27 -4.42 27.44 -8.34
C LYS A 27 -5.78 26.95 -8.81
N LYS A 28 -5.88 25.69 -9.21
CA LYS A 28 -7.17 25.04 -9.34
C LYS A 28 -7.82 25.18 -7.96
N GLN A 29 -8.94 25.85 -7.88
CA GLN A 29 -9.73 25.86 -6.66
C GLN A 29 -10.01 24.39 -6.35
N ALA A 30 -9.72 23.94 -5.12
CA ALA A 30 -10.05 22.61 -4.68
C ALA A 30 -11.53 22.37 -4.95
N VAL A 31 -11.82 21.51 -5.90
CA VAL A 31 -13.19 21.11 -6.22
C VAL A 31 -13.67 20.35 -5.00
N LYS A 32 -14.82 20.72 -4.46
CA LYS A 32 -15.41 19.99 -3.33
C LYS A 32 -15.85 18.63 -3.85
N GLN A 33 -15.02 17.62 -3.65
CA GLN A 33 -15.31 16.26 -4.07
C GLN A 33 -16.59 15.75 -3.42
N LYS A 34 -17.35 15.00 -4.17
CA LYS A 34 -18.56 14.35 -3.71
C LYS A 34 -18.30 12.86 -3.56
N TRP A 35 -18.33 12.41 -2.34
CA TRP A 35 -18.14 11.01 -1.97
C TRP A 35 -19.47 10.31 -1.73
N ARG A 36 -19.63 9.10 -2.25
CA ARG A 36 -20.81 8.25 -2.07
C ARG A 36 -20.39 6.87 -1.57
N VAL A 37 -20.94 6.44 -0.45
CA VAL A 37 -20.63 5.16 0.18
C VAL A 37 -21.59 4.08 -0.31
N GLN A 38 -21.06 2.94 -0.75
CA GLN A 38 -21.77 1.74 -1.10
C GLN A 38 -21.28 0.58 -0.24
N LEU A 39 -22.14 -0.06 0.52
CA LEU A 39 -21.85 -1.32 1.20
C LEU A 39 -22.00 -2.47 0.20
N LEU A 40 -20.96 -3.28 0.04
CA LEU A 40 -21.01 -4.52 -0.76
C LEU A 40 -21.50 -5.70 0.09
N HIS A 41 -20.87 -5.91 1.24
CA HIS A 41 -21.23 -6.98 2.15
C HIS A 41 -20.89 -6.59 3.59
N LYS A 42 -21.72 -7.03 4.54
CA LYS A 42 -21.48 -6.80 5.97
C LYS A 42 -20.87 -8.05 6.60
N ASP A 43 -19.58 -8.01 6.80
CA ASP A 43 -18.78 -9.04 7.45
C ASP A 43 -17.63 -8.39 8.24
N ASN A 44 -16.75 -9.23 8.80
CA ASN A 44 -15.55 -8.79 9.53
C ASN A 44 -14.28 -9.07 8.72
N ASN A 45 -14.38 -8.99 7.40
CA ASN A 45 -13.27 -9.20 6.48
C ASN A 45 -12.30 -8.00 6.50
N GLU A 46 -11.00 -8.26 6.39
CA GLU A 46 -9.97 -7.20 6.36
C GLU A 46 -9.07 -7.24 5.11
N GLY A 47 -9.30 -8.20 4.21
CA GLY A 47 -8.58 -8.35 2.94
C GLY A 47 -9.42 -7.94 1.73
N VAL A 48 -8.79 -7.35 0.71
CA VAL A 48 -9.43 -6.96 -0.55
C VAL A 48 -8.42 -6.90 -1.70
N ALA A 49 -8.83 -7.33 -2.89
CA ALA A 49 -8.09 -7.08 -4.12
C ALA A 49 -9.01 -6.59 -5.24
N VAL A 50 -8.41 -5.99 -6.27
CA VAL A 50 -9.12 -5.42 -7.43
C VAL A 50 -8.40 -5.87 -8.70
N GLY A 51 -9.14 -6.38 -9.67
CA GLY A 51 -8.65 -6.80 -10.98
C GLY A 51 -9.77 -7.27 -11.88
N ASP A 52 -9.49 -7.45 -13.16
CA ASP A 52 -10.42 -8.00 -14.14
C ASP A 52 -10.46 -9.52 -13.97
N ILE A 53 -11.40 -10.01 -13.14
CA ILE A 53 -11.47 -11.44 -12.74
C ILE A 53 -12.13 -12.29 -13.81
N ASP A 54 -13.06 -11.73 -14.60
CA ASP A 54 -13.79 -12.49 -15.63
C ASP A 54 -13.35 -12.16 -17.07
N GLY A 55 -12.31 -11.34 -17.24
CA GLY A 55 -11.73 -11.01 -18.54
C GLY A 55 -12.62 -10.13 -19.41
N ASP A 56 -13.59 -9.39 -18.81
CA ASP A 56 -14.50 -8.53 -19.56
C ASP A 56 -13.96 -7.09 -19.80
N GLY A 57 -12.78 -6.79 -19.27
CA GLY A 57 -12.11 -5.49 -19.36
C GLY A 57 -12.53 -4.49 -18.30
N LYS A 58 -13.32 -4.90 -17.30
CA LYS A 58 -13.71 -4.07 -16.16
C LYS A 58 -13.09 -4.59 -14.89
N LEU A 59 -12.89 -3.69 -13.94
CA LEU A 59 -12.29 -4.05 -12.66
C LEU A 59 -13.37 -4.58 -11.71
N ASP A 60 -13.16 -5.83 -11.28
CA ASP A 60 -13.91 -6.52 -10.25
C ASP A 60 -13.24 -6.36 -8.89
N ILE A 61 -13.94 -6.78 -7.85
CA ILE A 61 -13.42 -6.76 -6.48
C ILE A 61 -13.50 -8.17 -5.91
N THR A 62 -12.45 -8.65 -5.21
CA THR A 62 -12.55 -9.81 -4.33
C THR A 62 -12.39 -9.37 -2.89
N ALA A 63 -13.22 -9.89 -1.99
CA ALA A 63 -13.18 -9.58 -0.56
C ALA A 63 -13.86 -10.68 0.25
N GLY A 64 -13.09 -11.33 1.12
CA GLY A 64 -13.61 -12.33 2.05
C GLY A 64 -14.11 -13.62 1.37
N GLU A 65 -15.39 -13.92 1.50
CA GLU A 65 -16.00 -15.10 0.91
C GLU A 65 -16.41 -14.94 -0.55
N PHE A 66 -16.32 -13.71 -1.09
CA PHE A 66 -16.95 -13.38 -2.36
C PHE A 66 -16.04 -12.56 -3.28
N TRP A 67 -16.35 -12.60 -4.57
CA TRP A 67 -15.97 -11.57 -5.51
C TRP A 67 -17.22 -10.85 -6.02
N TYR A 68 -17.05 -9.65 -6.54
CA TYR A 68 -18.11 -8.73 -6.92
C TYR A 68 -17.89 -8.29 -8.37
N GLN A 69 -18.71 -8.85 -9.26
CA GLN A 69 -18.60 -8.66 -10.71
C GLN A 69 -19.08 -7.27 -11.13
N ALA A 70 -18.23 -6.53 -11.80
CA ALA A 70 -18.57 -5.24 -12.40
C ALA A 70 -19.59 -5.40 -13.57
N PRO A 71 -20.36 -4.35 -13.94
CA PRO A 71 -20.40 -3.04 -13.29
C PRO A 71 -21.34 -2.96 -12.09
N ASP A 72 -22.20 -3.98 -11.89
CA ASP A 72 -23.23 -3.98 -10.87
C ASP A 72 -22.73 -4.47 -9.52
N PHE A 73 -21.48 -4.92 -9.47
CA PHE A 73 -20.87 -5.57 -8.32
C PHE A 73 -21.71 -6.70 -7.75
N LYS A 74 -22.19 -7.54 -8.68
CA LYS A 74 -22.95 -8.73 -8.34
C LYS A 74 -22.08 -9.69 -7.54
N GLN A 75 -22.52 -10.01 -6.32
CA GLN A 75 -21.85 -10.93 -5.42
C GLN A 75 -21.85 -12.36 -5.95
N ARG A 76 -20.67 -13.00 -5.96
CA ARG A 76 -20.45 -14.39 -6.38
C ARG A 76 -19.54 -15.11 -5.39
N PRO A 77 -19.76 -16.40 -5.09
CA PRO A 77 -18.93 -17.13 -4.13
C PRO A 77 -17.50 -17.37 -4.62
N VAL A 78 -16.53 -17.28 -3.72
CA VAL A 78 -15.16 -17.75 -3.91
C VAL A 78 -14.87 -18.90 -2.95
N ARG A 79 -15.15 -18.69 -1.66
CA ARG A 79 -14.75 -19.63 -0.60
C ARG A 79 -15.63 -19.46 0.63
N LYS A 80 -15.43 -20.35 1.63
CA LYS A 80 -15.96 -20.19 2.97
C LYS A 80 -14.84 -19.91 3.94
N LEU A 81 -15.04 -18.94 4.82
CA LEU A 81 -14.07 -18.51 5.82
C LEU A 81 -14.52 -18.90 7.23
N THR A 82 -13.56 -19.24 8.06
CA THR A 82 -13.78 -19.45 9.50
C THR A 82 -13.60 -18.15 10.25
N SER A 83 -14.30 -18.02 11.37
CA SER A 83 -14.09 -16.91 12.30
C SER A 83 -13.10 -17.32 13.40
N PHE A 84 -12.33 -16.36 13.90
CA PHE A 84 -11.51 -16.54 15.08
C PHE A 84 -11.70 -15.37 16.06
N GLY A 85 -11.44 -15.61 17.34
CA GLY A 85 -11.81 -14.63 18.38
C GLY A 85 -13.33 -14.41 18.36
N ASN A 86 -13.76 -13.20 18.65
CA ASN A 86 -15.18 -12.86 18.67
C ASN A 86 -15.63 -12.06 17.45
N ASP A 87 -14.71 -11.57 16.65
CA ASP A 87 -14.98 -10.50 15.67
C ASP A 87 -13.99 -10.45 14.50
N TYR A 88 -13.33 -11.57 14.15
CA TYR A 88 -12.43 -11.65 13.00
C TYR A 88 -12.83 -12.79 12.06
N LEU A 89 -12.74 -12.55 10.76
CA LEU A 89 -12.66 -13.61 9.75
C LEU A 89 -11.20 -14.01 9.51
N SER A 90 -10.97 -15.27 9.12
CA SER A 90 -9.65 -15.77 8.79
C SER A 90 -9.25 -15.32 7.38
N ASN A 91 -9.09 -13.99 7.24
CA ASN A 91 -8.69 -13.32 5.99
C ASN A 91 -8.09 -11.94 6.29
N ASN A 92 -6.77 -11.86 6.26
CA ASN A 92 -6.04 -10.61 6.55
C ASN A 92 -5.65 -9.84 5.30
N SER A 93 -5.48 -10.55 4.17
CA SER A 93 -5.06 -9.94 2.92
C SER A 93 -5.52 -10.78 1.74
N GLU A 94 -5.84 -10.11 0.63
CA GLU A 94 -6.15 -10.71 -0.65
C GLU A 94 -5.32 -10.09 -1.76
N HIS A 95 -4.95 -10.94 -2.73
CA HIS A 95 -4.23 -10.57 -3.92
C HIS A 95 -4.79 -11.33 -5.12
N LEU A 96 -4.59 -10.80 -6.31
CA LEU A 96 -4.95 -11.43 -7.58
C LEU A 96 -3.69 -11.72 -8.38
N TYR A 97 -3.55 -12.94 -8.86
CA TYR A 97 -2.46 -13.36 -9.73
C TYR A 97 -2.84 -14.63 -10.49
N ASP A 98 -2.40 -14.78 -11.73
CA ASP A 98 -2.55 -16.00 -12.54
C ASP A 98 -1.56 -17.06 -12.03
N MET A 99 -2.06 -17.97 -11.17
CA MET A 99 -1.26 -18.96 -10.44
C MET A 99 -0.99 -20.22 -11.24
N ASP A 100 -1.86 -20.57 -12.19
CA ASP A 100 -1.73 -21.81 -12.96
C ASP A 100 -1.38 -21.59 -14.45
N GLY A 101 -1.30 -20.34 -14.89
CA GLY A 101 -0.85 -19.95 -16.21
C GLY A 101 -1.94 -20.05 -17.28
N ASP A 102 -3.21 -20.10 -16.88
CA ASP A 102 -4.34 -20.17 -17.81
C ASP A 102 -4.83 -18.80 -18.33
N GLY A 103 -4.34 -17.71 -17.72
CA GLY A 103 -4.62 -16.32 -18.07
C GLY A 103 -5.74 -15.68 -17.27
N ASP A 104 -6.44 -16.43 -16.42
CA ASP A 104 -7.45 -15.92 -15.51
C ASP A 104 -6.81 -15.52 -14.16
N LEU A 105 -7.37 -14.51 -13.49
CA LEU A 105 -6.84 -14.08 -12.18
C LEU A 105 -7.41 -14.95 -11.05
N ASP A 106 -6.51 -15.58 -10.30
CA ASP A 106 -6.80 -16.34 -9.10
C ASP A 106 -6.71 -15.49 -7.84
N VAL A 107 -7.34 -15.96 -6.75
CA VAL A 107 -7.27 -15.27 -5.45
C VAL A 107 -6.21 -15.92 -4.57
N VAL A 108 -5.17 -15.17 -4.20
CA VAL A 108 -4.19 -15.55 -3.19
C VAL A 108 -4.55 -14.87 -1.87
N ALA A 109 -4.64 -15.63 -0.77
CA ALA A 109 -5.13 -15.10 0.50
C ALA A 109 -4.30 -15.52 1.69
N GLY A 110 -3.98 -14.54 2.55
CA GLY A 110 -3.30 -14.72 3.81
C GLY A 110 -4.24 -14.78 5.00
N THR A 111 -3.79 -15.40 6.10
CA THR A 111 -4.52 -15.52 7.35
C THR A 111 -3.65 -15.16 8.56
N PHE A 112 -4.29 -14.73 9.65
CA PHE A 112 -3.56 -14.37 10.86
C PHE A 112 -3.01 -15.57 11.63
N LYS A 113 -3.76 -16.66 11.73
CA LYS A 113 -3.44 -17.77 12.64
C LYS A 113 -2.81 -18.97 12.00
N GLU A 114 -3.05 -19.16 10.72
CA GLU A 114 -2.63 -20.35 10.00
C GLU A 114 -1.30 -20.10 9.31
N THR A 115 -0.46 -21.11 9.23
CA THR A 115 0.82 -21.04 8.52
C THR A 115 0.71 -21.35 7.03
N PRO A 116 -0.26 -22.18 6.56
CA PRO A 116 -0.48 -22.35 5.14
C PRO A 116 -1.12 -21.11 4.50
N VAL A 117 -0.54 -20.68 3.39
CA VAL A 117 -1.14 -19.73 2.46
C VAL A 117 -1.75 -20.52 1.31
N ASN A 118 -2.98 -20.17 0.94
CA ASN A 118 -3.70 -20.83 -0.13
C ASN A 118 -4.00 -19.86 -1.27
N TRP A 119 -4.18 -20.42 -2.46
CA TRP A 119 -4.80 -19.72 -3.57
C TRP A 119 -6.05 -20.48 -4.03
N TYR A 120 -6.96 -19.76 -4.65
CA TYR A 120 -8.26 -20.23 -5.09
C TYR A 120 -8.34 -20.05 -6.60
N GLU A 121 -8.41 -21.16 -7.32
CA GLU A 121 -8.41 -21.24 -8.77
C GLU A 121 -9.70 -20.67 -9.33
N ASN A 122 -9.58 -19.70 -10.22
CA ASN A 122 -10.69 -19.13 -10.96
C ASN A 122 -11.31 -20.23 -11.84
N PRO A 123 -12.63 -20.50 -11.73
CA PRO A 123 -13.24 -21.59 -12.50
C PRO A 123 -13.41 -21.28 -13.98
N GLY A 124 -13.00 -20.10 -14.44
CA GLY A 124 -13.11 -19.64 -15.80
C GLY A 124 -14.53 -19.25 -16.24
N ALA A 125 -14.59 -18.60 -17.39
CA ALA A 125 -15.83 -18.07 -17.95
C ALA A 125 -16.93 -19.13 -18.08
N GLY A 126 -18.13 -18.79 -17.62
CA GLY A 126 -19.31 -19.68 -17.63
C GLY A 126 -19.48 -20.56 -16.40
N ASN A 127 -18.50 -20.59 -15.48
CA ASN A 127 -18.53 -21.44 -14.28
C ASN A 127 -18.65 -20.64 -12.96
N TYR A 128 -18.90 -19.35 -13.00
CA TYR A 128 -18.88 -18.47 -11.81
C TYR A 128 -20.03 -18.68 -10.81
N ASP A 129 -21.04 -19.47 -11.13
CA ASP A 129 -22.18 -19.72 -10.24
C ASP A 129 -21.98 -20.99 -9.36
N ILE A 130 -20.74 -21.44 -9.19
CA ILE A 130 -20.40 -22.54 -8.28
C ILE A 130 -20.33 -22.08 -6.82
N ALA A 131 -20.47 -23.01 -5.89
CA ALA A 131 -20.53 -22.70 -4.45
C ALA A 131 -19.18 -22.24 -3.85
N ALA A 132 -18.07 -22.68 -4.44
CA ALA A 132 -16.72 -22.33 -4.05
C ALA A 132 -15.73 -22.68 -5.18
N TRP A 133 -14.63 -21.93 -5.26
CA TRP A 133 -13.50 -22.19 -6.15
C TRP A 133 -12.65 -23.36 -5.64
N SER A 134 -11.88 -23.99 -6.52
CA SER A 134 -10.91 -25.00 -6.11
C SER A 134 -9.83 -24.36 -5.24
N VAL A 135 -9.44 -25.03 -4.15
CA VAL A 135 -8.42 -24.53 -3.24
C VAL A 135 -7.11 -25.28 -3.41
N HIS A 136 -6.02 -24.56 -3.52
CA HIS A 136 -4.67 -25.08 -3.64
C HIS A 136 -3.76 -24.44 -2.59
N ARG A 137 -2.79 -25.22 -2.11
CA ARG A 137 -1.77 -24.66 -1.22
C ARG A 137 -0.71 -23.95 -2.05
N LEU A 138 -0.48 -22.67 -1.74
CA LEU A 138 0.66 -21.93 -2.28
C LEU A 138 1.95 -22.36 -1.57
N VAL A 139 1.98 -22.17 -0.26
CA VAL A 139 3.16 -22.47 0.59
C VAL A 139 2.72 -22.69 2.04
N ASP A 140 3.52 -23.40 2.82
CA ASP A 140 3.45 -23.36 4.28
C ASP A 140 4.62 -22.52 4.76
N THR A 141 4.33 -21.31 5.22
CA THR A 141 5.36 -20.35 5.63
C THR A 141 6.07 -20.74 6.92
N GLY A 142 5.43 -21.63 7.72
CA GLY A 142 5.91 -22.03 9.03
C GLY A 142 5.75 -20.96 10.11
N THR A 143 5.16 -19.81 9.78
CA THR A 143 4.93 -18.69 10.70
C THR A 143 3.44 -18.39 10.83
N ALA A 144 3.02 -18.01 12.01
CA ALA A 144 1.66 -17.59 12.31
C ALA A 144 1.68 -16.17 12.91
N HIS A 145 0.49 -15.61 13.11
CA HIS A 145 0.29 -14.25 13.57
C HIS A 145 0.74 -13.23 12.52
N ASN A 146 0.35 -13.51 11.28
CA ASN A 146 0.68 -12.68 10.14
C ASN A 146 -0.30 -11.50 10.07
N GLU A 147 0.20 -10.29 10.27
CA GLU A 147 -0.64 -9.08 10.26
C GLU A 147 -1.02 -8.71 8.84
N ALA A 148 -0.11 -8.83 7.89
CA ALA A 148 -0.36 -8.54 6.50
C ALA A 148 0.42 -9.45 5.57
N THR A 149 -0.05 -9.57 4.33
CA THR A 149 0.70 -10.17 3.23
C THR A 149 0.77 -9.24 2.04
N PHE A 150 1.76 -9.44 1.19
CA PHE A 150 2.03 -8.63 0.02
C PHE A 150 2.32 -9.52 -1.19
N LEU A 151 1.86 -9.11 -2.37
CA LEU A 151 2.48 -9.45 -3.64
C LEU A 151 3.25 -8.23 -4.10
N HIS A 152 4.56 -8.30 -4.08
CA HIS A 152 5.44 -7.17 -4.36
C HIS A 152 6.69 -7.64 -5.12
N ASP A 153 6.97 -6.99 -6.24
CA ASP A 153 8.15 -7.26 -7.07
C ASP A 153 9.38 -6.62 -6.39
N ILE A 154 10.07 -7.41 -5.56
CA ILE A 154 11.17 -6.91 -4.71
C ILE A 154 12.51 -6.84 -5.44
N ASP A 155 12.67 -7.55 -6.56
CA ASP A 155 13.89 -7.57 -7.36
C ASP A 155 13.74 -6.88 -8.72
N ASP A 156 12.57 -6.24 -8.97
CA ASP A 156 12.22 -5.50 -10.17
C ASP A 156 12.33 -6.36 -11.46
N ASP A 157 12.04 -7.68 -11.35
CA ASP A 157 12.07 -8.60 -12.49
C ASP A 157 10.74 -8.70 -13.26
N GLY A 158 9.70 -8.04 -12.76
CA GLY A 158 8.34 -7.99 -13.32
C GLY A 158 7.44 -9.13 -12.81
N THR A 159 7.93 -9.99 -11.93
CA THR A 159 7.16 -11.04 -11.26
C THR A 159 7.10 -10.74 -9.76
N PRO A 160 5.92 -10.63 -9.16
CA PRO A 160 5.85 -10.32 -7.74
C PRO A 160 6.24 -11.52 -6.89
N GLU A 161 6.81 -11.26 -5.72
CA GLU A 161 7.00 -12.20 -4.65
C GLU A 161 5.85 -12.14 -3.66
N PHE A 162 5.56 -13.29 -3.02
CA PHE A 162 4.72 -13.30 -1.83
C PHE A 162 5.58 -13.04 -0.60
N ILE A 163 5.17 -12.06 0.19
CA ILE A 163 5.88 -11.66 1.42
C ILE A 163 4.84 -11.53 2.54
N GLU A 164 5.16 -12.00 3.73
CA GLU A 164 4.29 -11.87 4.89
C GLU A 164 4.95 -11.10 6.04
N ASN A 165 4.15 -10.32 6.74
CA ASN A 165 4.54 -9.62 7.95
C ASN A 165 3.92 -10.29 9.17
N SER A 166 4.74 -10.85 10.05
CA SER A 166 4.32 -11.39 11.35
C SER A 166 4.64 -10.39 12.47
N TRP A 167 3.65 -10.08 13.32
CA TRP A 167 3.89 -9.23 14.47
C TRP A 167 4.85 -9.83 15.51
N ASN A 168 5.15 -11.13 15.41
CA ASN A 168 6.10 -11.78 16.29
C ASN A 168 7.55 -11.53 15.83
N ALA A 169 8.27 -10.68 16.51
CA ALA A 169 9.66 -10.33 16.20
C ALA A 169 10.65 -11.52 16.24
N LYS A 170 10.25 -12.69 16.74
CA LYS A 170 11.06 -13.92 16.71
C LYS A 170 10.88 -14.72 15.41
N ASN A 171 9.84 -14.43 14.65
CA ASN A 171 9.63 -15.06 13.37
C ASN A 171 10.65 -14.56 12.34
N PRO A 172 11.08 -15.40 11.40
CA PRO A 172 11.97 -14.99 10.32
C PRO A 172 11.26 -13.99 9.39
N THR A 173 12.04 -13.12 8.76
CA THR A 173 11.59 -12.36 7.60
C THR A 173 11.91 -13.18 6.36
N GLN A 174 10.89 -13.44 5.51
CA GLN A 174 10.97 -14.37 4.40
C GLN A 174 10.35 -13.77 3.14
N ILE A 175 10.91 -14.10 2.00
CA ILE A 175 10.38 -13.83 0.67
C ILE A 175 10.11 -15.18 0.01
N PHE A 176 8.98 -15.30 -0.66
CA PHE A 176 8.57 -16.48 -1.41
C PHE A 176 8.52 -16.12 -2.89
N LYS A 177 9.64 -16.41 -3.60
CA LYS A 177 9.80 -16.09 -5.01
C LYS A 177 8.89 -16.97 -5.86
N PHE A 178 8.16 -16.34 -6.78
CA PHE A 178 7.38 -17.03 -7.78
C PHE A 178 8.27 -17.42 -8.96
N VAL A 179 8.27 -18.71 -9.28
CA VAL A 179 9.02 -19.27 -10.40
C VAL A 179 8.04 -20.01 -11.31
N LYS A 180 7.82 -19.50 -12.51
CA LYS A 180 6.93 -20.15 -13.47
C LYS A 180 7.60 -21.35 -14.11
N ASP A 181 6.89 -22.46 -14.18
CA ASP A 181 7.31 -23.65 -14.95
C ASP A 181 7.01 -23.47 -16.46
N THR A 182 7.24 -24.53 -17.23
CA THR A 182 7.04 -24.51 -18.69
C THR A 182 5.58 -24.34 -19.11
N ASP A 183 4.64 -24.66 -18.21
CA ASP A 183 3.21 -24.56 -18.46
C ASP A 183 2.62 -23.24 -17.87
N GLY A 184 3.50 -22.38 -17.32
CA GLY A 184 3.14 -21.10 -16.74
C GLY A 184 2.70 -21.16 -15.27
N ARG A 185 2.63 -22.36 -14.67
CA ARG A 185 2.23 -22.52 -13.26
C ARG A 185 3.29 -21.98 -12.33
N VAL A 186 2.82 -21.32 -11.27
CA VAL A 186 3.69 -20.76 -10.24
C VAL A 186 4.12 -21.86 -9.27
N ASN A 187 5.44 -22.03 -9.14
CA ASN A 187 6.11 -22.70 -8.03
C ASN A 187 6.71 -21.64 -7.10
N VAL A 188 6.99 -22.03 -5.86
CA VAL A 188 7.44 -21.08 -4.84
C VAL A 188 8.82 -21.51 -4.31
N GLU A 189 9.79 -20.60 -4.37
CA GLU A 189 11.10 -20.76 -3.76
C GLU A 189 11.20 -19.87 -2.53
N ARG A 190 11.46 -20.49 -1.36
CA ARG A 190 11.60 -19.75 -0.10
C ARG A 190 12.99 -19.16 0.03
N HIS A 191 13.06 -17.86 0.30
CA HIS A 191 14.27 -17.16 0.68
C HIS A 191 14.16 -16.55 2.08
N VAL A 192 15.16 -16.78 2.94
CA VAL A 192 15.23 -16.23 4.30
C VAL A 192 16.07 -14.97 4.28
N VAL A 193 15.42 -13.82 4.44
CA VAL A 193 16.07 -12.50 4.57
C VAL A 193 16.82 -12.43 5.89
N SER A 194 16.16 -12.87 6.97
CA SER A 194 16.72 -12.95 8.33
C SER A 194 16.00 -14.03 9.13
N GLU A 195 16.72 -14.74 9.98
CA GLU A 195 16.18 -15.80 10.85
C GLU A 195 15.27 -15.25 11.98
N SER A 196 15.25 -13.95 12.19
CA SER A 196 14.37 -13.23 13.10
C SER A 196 14.27 -11.78 12.68
N GLY A 197 13.49 -10.96 13.40
CA GLY A 197 13.43 -9.54 13.13
C GLY A 197 12.26 -9.15 12.23
N ASN A 198 11.18 -9.91 12.30
CA ASN A 198 9.87 -9.46 11.85
C ASN A 198 9.30 -8.49 12.91
N GLY A 199 8.05 -8.16 12.86
CA GLY A 199 7.39 -7.26 13.81
C GLY A 199 6.19 -6.60 13.18
N HIS A 200 5.44 -5.85 13.95
CA HIS A 200 4.27 -5.14 13.42
C HIS A 200 4.69 -4.02 12.46
N GLY A 201 4.11 -4.02 11.26
CA GLY A 201 4.43 -3.06 10.19
C GLY A 201 5.54 -3.52 9.25
N MET A 202 5.30 -3.30 7.97
CA MET A 202 6.24 -3.60 6.88
C MET A 202 6.01 -2.66 5.70
N GLY A 203 7.08 -2.36 4.97
CA GLY A 203 7.06 -1.58 3.75
C GLY A 203 8.26 -1.91 2.87
N PHE A 204 8.23 -1.45 1.61
CA PHE A 204 9.25 -1.73 0.61
C PHE A 204 9.62 -0.46 -0.13
N GLY A 205 10.91 -0.29 -0.44
CA GLY A 205 11.43 0.83 -1.21
C GLY A 205 12.92 1.02 -0.99
N ASP A 206 13.55 1.77 -1.87
CA ASP A 206 14.97 2.11 -1.83
C ASP A 206 15.23 3.15 -0.71
N LEU A 207 15.64 2.69 0.46
CA LEU A 207 15.82 3.56 1.62
C LEU A 207 17.20 4.24 1.64
N ASN A 208 18.20 3.63 1.03
CA ASN A 208 19.59 4.11 1.06
C ASN A 208 20.02 4.83 -0.23
N GLY A 209 19.17 4.82 -1.28
CA GLY A 209 19.45 5.47 -2.57
C GLY A 209 20.39 4.67 -3.47
N ASP A 210 20.48 3.33 -3.30
CA ASP A 210 21.34 2.47 -4.10
C ASP A 210 20.65 1.87 -5.35
N GLY A 211 19.35 2.18 -5.53
CA GLY A 211 18.53 1.75 -6.64
C GLY A 211 17.94 0.36 -6.46
N LYS A 212 17.93 -0.20 -5.24
CA LYS A 212 17.31 -1.48 -4.89
C LYS A 212 16.27 -1.29 -3.82
N GLN A 213 15.30 -2.19 -3.81
CA GLN A 213 14.24 -2.13 -2.82
C GLN A 213 14.67 -2.82 -1.51
N ASP A 214 14.58 -2.09 -0.41
CA ASP A 214 14.82 -2.57 0.94
C ASP A 214 13.51 -3.03 1.58
N ILE A 215 13.59 -3.81 2.66
CA ILE A 215 12.46 -4.18 3.49
C ILE A 215 12.52 -3.38 4.78
N ILE A 216 11.52 -2.53 4.99
CA ILE A 216 11.35 -1.70 6.18
C ILE A 216 10.35 -2.39 7.12
N PHE A 217 10.64 -2.43 8.42
CA PHE A 217 9.77 -3.01 9.42
C PHE A 217 9.84 -2.23 10.74
N GLN A 218 9.11 -2.68 11.76
CA GLN A 218 8.97 -1.96 13.02
C GLN A 218 10.31 -1.51 13.64
N ALA A 219 11.34 -2.34 13.63
CA ALA A 219 12.57 -2.12 14.38
C ALA A 219 13.77 -1.78 13.47
N GLY A 220 13.53 -1.17 12.34
CA GLY A 220 14.59 -0.83 11.37
C GLY A 220 14.32 -1.37 9.97
N TRP A 221 15.38 -1.74 9.25
CA TRP A 221 15.26 -2.18 7.88
C TRP A 221 16.35 -3.17 7.47
N TYR A 222 16.08 -3.93 6.43
CA TYR A 222 17.01 -4.84 5.78
C TYR A 222 17.42 -4.28 4.43
N GLU A 223 18.74 -4.03 4.27
CA GLU A 223 19.37 -3.59 3.03
C GLU A 223 19.47 -4.77 2.06
N GLN A 224 18.95 -4.62 0.85
CA GLN A 224 19.03 -5.64 -0.17
C GLN A 224 20.50 -5.87 -0.59
N PRO A 225 20.96 -7.13 -0.69
CA PRO A 225 22.33 -7.43 -1.11
C PRO A 225 22.64 -6.90 -2.51
N THR A 226 23.84 -6.37 -2.70
CA THR A 226 24.31 -5.86 -4.01
C THR A 226 24.25 -6.92 -5.12
N ALA A 227 24.38 -8.19 -4.77
CA ALA A 227 24.32 -9.31 -5.72
C ALA A 227 22.89 -9.73 -6.10
N GLY A 228 21.85 -9.07 -5.54
CA GLY A 228 20.43 -9.32 -5.80
C GLY A 228 19.69 -9.87 -4.60
N ALA A 229 18.37 -9.74 -4.61
CA ALA A 229 17.45 -10.03 -3.49
C ALA A 229 17.59 -11.46 -2.91
N PHE A 230 17.92 -12.43 -3.75
CA PHE A 230 18.01 -13.85 -3.38
C PHE A 230 19.45 -14.37 -3.18
N SER A 231 20.44 -13.47 -3.08
CA SER A 231 21.85 -13.85 -3.02
C SER A 231 22.37 -14.18 -1.61
N GLY A 232 21.56 -14.11 -0.57
CA GLY A 232 21.94 -14.39 0.81
C GLY A 232 21.13 -13.63 1.83
N GLN A 233 21.58 -13.62 3.07
CA GLN A 233 20.92 -12.82 4.12
C GLN A 233 21.16 -11.33 3.87
N TRP A 234 20.12 -10.53 4.17
CA TRP A 234 20.15 -9.08 4.04
C TRP A 234 20.81 -8.46 5.26
N LYS A 235 21.45 -7.33 5.08
CA LYS A 235 22.08 -6.59 6.16
C LYS A 235 21.06 -5.82 6.96
N TYR A 236 21.01 -6.06 8.26
CA TYR A 236 20.11 -5.37 9.18
C TYR A 236 20.66 -4.02 9.64
N HIS A 237 19.79 -3.01 9.66
CA HIS A 237 20.04 -1.68 10.19
C HIS A 237 18.98 -1.34 11.24
N HIS A 238 19.43 -0.98 12.45
CA HIS A 238 18.56 -0.51 13.52
C HIS A 238 18.64 1.02 13.64
N ASP A 239 17.99 1.71 12.75
CA ASP A 239 18.06 3.18 12.66
C ASP A 239 16.87 3.86 13.34
N PHE A 240 15.79 3.13 13.59
CA PHE A 240 14.55 3.63 14.19
C PHE A 240 13.73 2.51 14.83
N ASP A 241 12.77 2.90 15.68
CA ASP A 241 11.69 2.06 16.19
C ASP A 241 10.34 2.70 15.85
N LEU A 242 9.46 1.94 15.20
CA LEU A 242 8.12 2.35 14.79
C LEU A 242 7.08 1.46 15.48
N PRO A 243 6.72 1.73 16.73
CA PRO A 243 5.89 0.82 17.52
C PRO A 243 4.51 0.64 16.89
N HIS A 244 4.14 -0.62 16.63
CA HIS A 244 2.87 -1.00 15.99
C HIS A 244 2.61 -0.30 14.65
N ALA A 245 3.66 -0.15 13.84
CA ALA A 245 3.54 0.55 12.55
C ALA A 245 2.48 -0.09 11.64
N SER A 246 1.89 0.71 10.78
CA SER A 246 0.93 0.28 9.74
C SER A 246 1.54 -0.70 8.73
N CYS A 247 0.70 -1.42 8.04
CA CYS A 247 1.02 -2.23 6.87
C CYS A 247 0.22 -1.72 5.66
N PRO A 248 0.85 -1.02 4.68
CA PRO A 248 2.30 -0.77 4.59
C PRO A 248 2.80 0.38 5.47
N ILE A 249 4.11 0.40 5.74
CA ILE A 249 4.88 1.61 5.96
C ILE A 249 5.15 2.19 4.58
N LEU A 250 4.85 3.46 4.32
CA LEU A 250 5.10 4.09 3.02
C LEU A 250 6.50 4.68 2.97
N ILE A 251 7.17 4.49 1.84
CA ILE A 251 8.51 5.03 1.56
C ILE A 251 8.37 6.03 0.42
N VAL A 252 8.62 7.31 0.70
CA VAL A 252 8.44 8.41 -0.25
C VAL A 252 9.44 9.54 0.03
N ASP A 253 10.00 10.16 -0.97
CA ASP A 253 10.75 11.42 -0.83
C ASP A 253 9.75 12.60 -0.70
N LEU A 254 9.25 12.80 0.51
CA LEU A 254 8.15 13.74 0.77
C LEU A 254 8.55 15.21 0.62
N ASN A 255 9.78 15.54 1.01
CA ASN A 255 10.29 16.91 1.00
C ASN A 255 11.10 17.24 -0.26
N HIS A 256 11.27 16.28 -1.19
CA HIS A 256 12.01 16.38 -2.44
C HIS A 256 13.49 16.73 -2.25
N ASP A 257 14.12 16.14 -1.22
CA ASP A 257 15.54 16.34 -0.95
C ASP A 257 16.44 15.20 -1.49
N GLY A 258 15.85 14.24 -2.18
CA GLY A 258 16.50 13.09 -2.80
C GLY A 258 16.74 11.92 -1.85
N ARG A 259 16.16 11.94 -0.66
CA ARG A 259 16.17 10.83 0.31
C ARG A 259 14.74 10.40 0.59
N ASN A 260 14.52 9.10 0.65
CA ASN A 260 13.21 8.57 0.98
C ASN A 260 12.92 8.66 2.48
N ASP A 261 11.75 9.17 2.79
CA ASP A 261 11.19 9.29 4.13
C ASP A 261 10.25 8.12 4.42
N LEU A 262 9.80 7.99 5.68
CA LEU A 262 8.81 7.00 6.08
C LEU A 262 7.52 7.68 6.53
N ILE A 263 6.37 7.20 6.06
CA ILE A 263 5.05 7.57 6.60
C ILE A 263 4.43 6.33 7.21
N TRP A 264 3.98 6.42 8.44
CA TRP A 264 3.39 5.32 9.18
C TRP A 264 2.35 5.80 10.20
N ALA A 265 1.45 4.91 10.60
CA ALA A 265 0.47 5.15 11.65
C ALA A 265 0.65 4.14 12.77
N ASP A 266 0.30 4.52 14.01
CA ASP A 266 0.21 3.57 15.12
C ASP A 266 -1.09 2.76 14.98
N GLY A 267 -0.95 1.48 14.65
CA GLY A 267 -2.07 0.56 14.44
C GLY A 267 -2.88 0.26 15.71
N HIS A 268 -2.33 0.48 16.91
CA HIS A 268 -2.94 0.14 18.19
C HIS A 268 -3.18 1.32 19.11
N SER A 269 -2.80 2.53 18.68
CA SER A 269 -2.96 3.73 19.48
C SER A 269 -3.24 4.95 18.59
N TYR A 270 -3.00 6.14 19.13
CA TYR A 270 -3.11 7.38 18.40
C TYR A 270 -1.78 7.76 17.77
N GLY A 271 -1.83 8.22 16.53
CA GLY A 271 -0.72 8.85 15.85
C GLY A 271 -0.60 8.44 14.39
N LEU A 272 -0.37 9.46 13.57
CA LEU A 272 0.05 9.35 12.17
C LEU A 272 1.31 10.18 12.06
N TYR A 273 2.37 9.61 11.51
CA TYR A 273 3.71 10.14 11.60
C TYR A 273 4.41 10.19 10.25
N TRP A 274 5.31 11.14 10.11
CA TRP A 274 6.33 11.21 9.09
C TRP A 274 7.71 11.18 9.76
N HIS A 275 8.56 10.23 9.38
CA HIS A 275 9.97 10.17 9.73
C HIS A 275 10.78 10.71 8.56
N GLU A 276 11.27 11.94 8.69
CA GLU A 276 12.15 12.60 7.74
C GLU A 276 13.55 11.99 7.86
N GLN A 277 14.08 11.49 6.75
CA GLN A 277 15.46 11.06 6.66
C GLN A 277 16.38 12.28 6.52
N LEU A 278 17.25 12.49 7.49
CA LEU A 278 18.20 13.60 7.46
C LEU A 278 19.45 13.25 6.66
N ALA A 279 20.21 14.29 6.25
CA ALA A 279 21.50 14.07 5.60
C ALA A 279 22.40 13.16 6.46
N PRO A 280 23.13 12.20 5.87
CA PRO A 280 24.02 11.32 6.62
C PRO A 280 25.06 12.12 7.40
N GLN A 281 25.40 11.63 8.58
CA GLN A 281 26.50 12.21 9.36
C GLN A 281 27.85 11.90 8.70
N ALA A 282 28.91 12.54 9.18
CA ALA A 282 30.26 12.39 8.62
C ALA A 282 30.79 10.92 8.68
N ASP A 283 30.27 10.11 9.59
CA ASP A 283 30.57 8.68 9.73
C ASP A 283 29.66 7.76 8.89
N GLY A 284 28.73 8.35 8.12
CA GLY A 284 27.76 7.62 7.30
C GLY A 284 26.52 7.17 8.05
N THR A 285 26.36 7.54 9.33
CA THR A 285 25.17 7.18 10.12
C THR A 285 23.94 7.93 9.59
N THR A 286 22.86 7.19 9.31
CA THR A 286 21.55 7.75 8.98
C THR A 286 20.87 8.22 10.26
N THR A 287 20.26 9.40 10.21
CA THR A 287 19.50 9.97 11.33
C THR A 287 18.12 10.41 10.85
N TRP A 288 17.17 10.34 11.75
CA TRP A 288 15.77 10.57 11.46
C TRP A 288 15.16 11.64 12.35
N ARG A 289 14.19 12.38 11.81
CA ARG A 289 13.40 13.34 12.57
C ARG A 289 11.92 12.97 12.47
N GLN A 290 11.30 12.68 13.60
CA GLN A 290 9.88 12.38 13.63
C GLN A 290 9.03 13.64 13.65
N HIS A 291 8.04 13.69 12.74
CA HIS A 291 7.00 14.71 12.68
C HIS A 291 5.63 14.07 12.94
N MET A 292 4.78 14.77 13.68
CA MET A 292 3.40 14.37 13.90
C MET A 292 2.52 14.91 12.79
N ILE A 293 1.86 14.04 12.02
CA ILE A 293 0.86 14.41 11.00
C ILE A 293 -0.49 14.63 11.67
N ASP A 294 -1.00 13.64 12.40
CA ASP A 294 -2.28 13.73 13.12
C ASP A 294 -2.23 12.96 14.44
N LYS A 295 -2.33 13.69 15.55
CA LYS A 295 -2.33 13.12 16.92
C LYS A 295 -3.70 12.65 17.41
N LYS A 296 -4.77 12.90 16.65
CA LYS A 296 -6.14 12.53 16.99
C LYS A 296 -6.63 11.31 16.19
N PHE A 297 -5.91 10.92 15.17
CA PHE A 297 -6.19 9.74 14.40
C PHE A 297 -5.66 8.49 15.13
N SER A 298 -6.45 7.43 15.18
CA SER A 298 -6.09 6.19 15.88
C SER A 298 -6.41 4.96 15.04
N GLN A 299 -5.75 3.85 15.34
CA GLN A 299 -6.00 2.56 14.72
C GLN A 299 -5.72 2.55 13.21
N GLY A 300 -4.67 3.23 12.77
CA GLY A 300 -4.26 3.29 11.37
C GLY A 300 -3.45 2.07 10.97
N HIS A 301 -4.10 0.98 10.54
CA HIS A 301 -3.40 -0.23 10.10
C HIS A 301 -3.01 -0.20 8.64
N ALA A 302 -3.78 0.47 7.79
CA ALA A 302 -3.52 0.54 6.36
C ALA A 302 -3.36 1.98 5.88
N LEU A 303 -2.39 2.19 5.01
CA LEU A 303 -2.10 3.45 4.33
C LEU A 303 -2.05 3.21 2.82
N ALA A 304 -2.44 4.24 2.05
CA ALA A 304 -2.21 4.29 0.62
C ALA A 304 -1.68 5.67 0.22
N TRP A 305 -0.93 5.71 -0.89
CA TRP A 305 -0.35 6.93 -1.44
C TRP A 305 -0.76 7.03 -2.91
N ASP A 306 -1.75 7.86 -3.20
CA ASP A 306 -2.30 7.96 -4.55
C ASP A 306 -3.03 9.30 -4.78
N ASP A 307 -3.07 9.76 -6.03
CA ASP A 307 -3.81 10.96 -6.45
C ASP A 307 -5.30 10.64 -6.54
N VAL A 308 -6.08 11.02 -5.50
CA VAL A 308 -7.53 10.78 -5.44
C VAL A 308 -8.35 12.03 -5.73
N ASP A 309 -7.71 13.19 -5.83
CA ASP A 309 -8.41 14.43 -6.15
C ASP A 309 -8.09 14.99 -7.55
N ASN A 310 -7.30 14.24 -8.32
CA ASN A 310 -6.89 14.53 -9.68
C ASN A 310 -6.20 15.90 -9.83
N ASP A 311 -5.41 16.29 -8.82
CA ASP A 311 -4.60 17.51 -8.89
C ASP A 311 -3.19 17.26 -9.44
N GLY A 312 -2.81 16.00 -9.58
CA GLY A 312 -1.52 15.52 -10.09
C GLY A 312 -0.46 15.35 -9.00
N GLN A 313 -0.86 15.41 -7.74
CA GLN A 313 -0.01 15.06 -6.60
C GLN A 313 -0.71 13.95 -5.82
N PRO A 314 0.01 12.94 -5.32
CA PRO A 314 -0.60 11.91 -4.50
C PRO A 314 -0.87 12.40 -3.08
N GLU A 315 -1.94 11.89 -2.48
CA GLU A 315 -2.34 12.10 -1.10
C GLU A 315 -2.06 10.87 -0.25
N LEU A 316 -1.88 11.12 1.05
CA LEU A 316 -1.87 10.08 2.07
C LEU A 316 -3.30 9.71 2.43
N ILE A 317 -3.72 8.50 2.07
CA ILE A 317 -5.07 7.97 2.29
C ILE A 317 -5.04 7.00 3.45
N THR A 318 -5.96 7.14 4.41
CA THR A 318 -6.10 6.20 5.52
C THR A 318 -7.49 6.30 6.15
N GLY A 319 -7.77 5.38 7.06
CA GLY A 319 -8.97 5.41 7.88
C GLY A 319 -8.84 4.50 9.09
N LYS A 320 -9.80 4.61 9.99
CA LYS A 320 -9.78 3.91 11.25
C LYS A 320 -10.15 2.45 11.09
N ARG A 321 -9.33 1.55 11.66
CA ARG A 321 -9.70 0.15 11.86
C ARG A 321 -10.72 0.06 13.00
N TYR A 322 -11.97 -0.23 12.65
CA TYR A 322 -13.04 -0.30 13.63
C TYR A 322 -12.87 -1.46 14.60
N TYR A 323 -13.07 -1.20 15.88
CA TYR A 323 -13.18 -2.17 16.97
C TYR A 323 -11.98 -3.13 17.05
N ALA A 324 -10.78 -2.63 16.76
CA ALA A 324 -9.54 -3.40 16.85
C ALA A 324 -9.37 -4.01 18.26
N HIS A 325 -8.86 -5.23 18.34
CA HIS A 325 -8.73 -6.02 19.55
C HIS A 325 -10.00 -6.06 20.42
N SER A 326 -11.17 -6.16 19.79
CA SER A 326 -12.47 -6.20 20.49
C SER A 326 -12.70 -4.94 21.34
N GLY A 327 -12.27 -3.78 20.85
CA GLY A 327 -12.48 -2.48 21.46
C GLY A 327 -11.58 -2.15 22.66
N ARG A 328 -10.45 -2.87 22.82
CA ARG A 328 -9.53 -2.66 23.94
C ARG A 328 -8.46 -1.62 23.69
N ASP A 329 -8.11 -1.38 22.44
CA ASP A 329 -7.06 -0.44 22.07
C ASP A 329 -7.49 1.01 22.27
N ALA A 330 -6.50 1.89 22.44
CA ALA A 330 -6.75 3.32 22.57
C ALA A 330 -7.46 3.87 21.32
N GLY A 331 -8.59 4.55 21.52
CA GLY A 331 -9.40 5.08 20.43
C GLY A 331 -10.28 4.05 19.71
N ALA A 332 -10.28 2.77 20.07
CA ALA A 332 -11.04 1.72 19.37
C ALA A 332 -12.55 1.98 19.28
N GLN A 333 -13.09 2.83 20.16
CA GLN A 333 -14.51 3.18 20.21
C GLN A 333 -14.81 4.59 19.72
N ASP A 334 -13.80 5.32 19.25
CA ASP A 334 -14.04 6.62 18.60
C ASP A 334 -14.78 6.44 17.27
N ASP A 335 -15.36 7.51 16.75
CA ASP A 335 -16.02 7.51 15.45
C ASP A 335 -15.12 6.94 14.34
N ILE A 336 -15.70 6.16 13.45
CA ILE A 336 -15.02 5.63 12.29
C ILE A 336 -14.80 6.77 11.30
N THR A 337 -13.58 6.95 10.84
CA THR A 337 -13.23 7.96 9.85
C THR A 337 -12.46 7.38 8.69
N VAL A 338 -12.73 7.89 7.48
CA VAL A 338 -11.92 7.72 6.28
C VAL A 338 -11.54 9.09 5.79
N GLN A 339 -10.27 9.32 5.53
CA GLN A 339 -9.72 10.62 5.14
C GLN A 339 -8.49 10.47 4.26
N PHE A 340 -8.14 11.58 3.62
CA PHE A 340 -6.85 11.76 3.02
C PHE A 340 -6.19 13.06 3.52
N TYR A 341 -4.90 13.19 3.28
CA TYR A 341 -4.11 14.35 3.68
C TYR A 341 -3.32 14.85 2.49
N ASP A 342 -3.58 16.11 2.10
CA ASP A 342 -2.77 16.81 1.11
C ASP A 342 -1.45 17.25 1.74
N TRP A 343 -0.35 17.05 1.07
CA TRP A 343 0.94 17.58 1.46
C TRP A 343 1.26 18.88 0.73
N ASN A 344 1.71 19.89 1.45
CA ASN A 344 2.20 21.12 0.87
C ASN A 344 3.71 21.24 1.13
N PRO A 345 4.57 20.99 0.12
CA PRO A 345 6.02 21.02 0.30
C PRO A 345 6.58 22.41 0.59
N THR A 346 5.86 23.48 0.21
CA THR A 346 6.34 24.86 0.42
C THR A 346 6.36 25.28 1.90
N ASN A 347 5.33 24.88 2.66
CA ASN A 347 5.22 25.19 4.09
C ASN A 347 5.35 23.96 4.99
N GLN A 348 5.65 22.80 4.40
CA GLN A 348 5.79 21.51 5.07
C GLN A 348 4.58 21.19 5.99
N ALA A 349 3.37 21.32 5.45
CA ALA A 349 2.14 21.15 6.20
C ALA A 349 1.17 20.20 5.53
N TRP A 350 0.51 19.42 6.34
CA TRP A 350 -0.56 18.52 5.93
C TRP A 350 -1.93 19.19 6.08
N THR A 351 -2.82 18.94 5.12
CA THR A 351 -4.21 19.38 5.17
C THR A 351 -5.13 18.17 5.17
N LYS A 352 -5.77 17.87 6.29
CA LYS A 352 -6.73 16.76 6.40
C LYS A 352 -8.00 17.06 5.63
N ARG A 353 -8.44 16.07 4.82
CA ARG A 353 -9.71 16.04 4.10
C ARG A 353 -10.51 14.83 4.57
N LEU A 354 -11.63 15.07 5.18
CA LEU A 354 -12.54 14.02 5.64
C LEU A 354 -13.40 13.56 4.48
N ILE A 355 -13.35 12.25 4.18
CA ILE A 355 -14.18 11.60 3.17
C ILE A 355 -15.47 11.09 3.80
N SER A 356 -15.35 10.34 4.89
CA SER A 356 -16.49 9.77 5.61
C SER A 356 -16.25 9.80 7.10
N THR A 357 -17.35 9.98 7.85
CA THR A 357 -17.38 9.76 9.31
C THR A 357 -18.67 9.05 9.65
N ALA A 358 -18.58 8.09 10.57
CA ALA A 358 -19.74 7.36 11.05
C ALA A 358 -19.57 7.01 12.53
N THR A 359 -20.69 6.84 13.21
CA THR A 359 -20.70 6.30 14.56
C THR A 359 -20.12 4.89 14.54
N ALA A 360 -19.45 4.50 15.61
CA ALA A 360 -18.85 3.19 15.76
C ALA A 360 -19.83 2.05 15.38
N GLY A 361 -19.40 1.17 14.46
CA GLY A 361 -20.21 0.07 13.93
C GLY A 361 -21.05 0.38 12.70
N GLU A 362 -21.06 1.63 12.25
CA GLU A 362 -21.77 2.07 11.04
C GLU A 362 -20.80 2.71 10.05
N GLY A 363 -21.06 2.54 8.74
CA GLY A 363 -20.24 3.12 7.67
C GLY A 363 -18.87 2.47 7.47
N PRO A 364 -18.07 2.99 6.51
CA PRO A 364 -16.82 2.38 6.11
C PRO A 364 -15.73 2.56 7.17
N GLY A 365 -15.16 1.43 7.61
CA GLY A 365 -13.90 1.35 8.33
C GLY A 365 -12.81 0.78 7.40
N ILE A 366 -11.56 0.84 7.83
CA ILE A 366 -10.44 0.25 7.09
C ILE A 366 -9.82 -0.87 7.93
N GLY A 367 -9.77 -2.07 7.38
CA GLY A 367 -9.06 -3.21 7.98
C GLY A 367 -7.56 -3.14 7.73
N LEU A 368 -7.02 -4.16 7.07
CA LEU A 368 -5.58 -4.27 6.81
C LEU A 368 -5.19 -3.86 5.39
N GLN A 369 -6.16 -3.66 4.50
CA GLN A 369 -5.89 -3.26 3.12
C GLN A 369 -6.76 -2.08 2.69
N ILE A 370 -6.22 -1.29 1.77
CA ILE A 370 -6.91 -0.26 0.99
C ILE A 370 -6.61 -0.57 -0.48
N ARG A 371 -7.62 -0.50 -1.35
CA ARG A 371 -7.41 -0.44 -2.78
C ARG A 371 -7.95 0.87 -3.33
N VAL A 372 -7.18 1.44 -4.26
CA VAL A 372 -7.51 2.68 -4.95
C VAL A 372 -7.51 2.37 -6.43
N ALA A 373 -8.64 2.55 -7.10
CA ALA A 373 -8.80 2.20 -8.51
C ALA A 373 -9.89 3.05 -9.18
N ASP A 374 -9.81 3.23 -10.49
CA ASP A 374 -10.89 3.79 -11.31
C ASP A 374 -11.78 2.63 -11.79
N LEU A 375 -12.82 2.29 -11.01
CA LEU A 375 -13.64 1.10 -11.24
C LEU A 375 -14.60 1.24 -12.43
N ASP A 376 -14.96 2.44 -12.83
CA ASP A 376 -15.94 2.70 -13.88
C ASP A 376 -15.35 3.48 -15.08
N ASN A 377 -14.02 3.59 -15.13
CA ASN A 377 -13.25 4.27 -16.19
C ASN A 377 -13.70 5.72 -16.42
N ASN A 378 -14.12 6.42 -15.37
CA ASN A 378 -14.54 7.81 -15.46
C ASN A 378 -13.39 8.81 -15.22
N GLY A 379 -12.19 8.32 -14.90
CA GLY A 379 -11.00 9.09 -14.58
C GLY A 379 -10.89 9.50 -13.12
N TRP A 380 -11.81 9.06 -12.24
CA TRP A 380 -11.77 9.31 -10.80
C TRP A 380 -11.55 8.02 -10.04
N LYS A 381 -10.54 8.00 -9.20
CA LYS A 381 -10.26 6.85 -8.37
C LYS A 381 -11.21 6.78 -7.18
N VAL A 382 -11.67 5.58 -6.89
CA VAL A 382 -12.51 5.24 -5.75
C VAL A 382 -11.70 4.48 -4.71
N LEU A 383 -12.20 4.40 -3.47
CA LEU A 383 -11.57 3.62 -2.42
C LEU A 383 -12.39 2.34 -2.18
N ILE A 384 -11.72 1.21 -2.12
CA ILE A 384 -12.32 -0.09 -1.77
C ILE A 384 -11.75 -0.51 -0.43
N LEU A 385 -12.62 -0.64 0.58
CA LEU A 385 -12.27 -0.70 1.98
C LEU A 385 -12.93 -1.91 2.64
N PRO A 386 -12.15 -2.95 3.00
CA PRO A 386 -12.63 -4.03 3.86
C PRO A 386 -12.48 -3.62 5.33
N GLY A 387 -13.31 -4.12 6.20
CA GLY A 387 -13.20 -3.89 7.63
C GLY A 387 -14.34 -4.52 8.42
N LYS A 388 -14.26 -4.51 9.73
CA LYS A 388 -15.28 -5.11 10.62
C LYS A 388 -16.66 -4.49 10.55
N SER A 389 -16.83 -3.38 9.89
CA SER A 389 -18.13 -2.77 9.55
C SER A 389 -18.67 -3.22 8.19
N GLY A 390 -17.93 -4.05 7.48
CA GLY A 390 -18.23 -4.56 6.15
C GLY A 390 -17.26 -4.05 5.09
N THR A 391 -17.38 -4.64 3.89
CA THR A 391 -16.63 -4.21 2.70
C THR A 391 -17.42 -3.13 1.96
N HIS A 392 -16.76 -1.99 1.70
CA HIS A 392 -17.38 -0.82 1.10
C HIS A 392 -16.61 -0.32 -0.12
N ILE A 393 -17.35 0.27 -1.06
CA ILE A 393 -16.78 1.18 -2.07
C ILE A 393 -17.12 2.60 -1.65
N ILE A 394 -16.12 3.47 -1.64
CA ILE A 394 -16.33 4.91 -1.56
C ILE A 394 -16.12 5.51 -2.96
N TRP A 395 -17.21 5.77 -3.64
CA TRP A 395 -17.23 6.38 -4.95
C TRP A 395 -16.81 7.82 -4.88
N ASN A 396 -15.96 8.22 -5.82
CA ASN A 396 -15.58 9.60 -6.04
C ASN A 396 -16.29 10.11 -7.28
N ASP A 397 -17.36 10.85 -7.12
CA ASP A 397 -18.14 11.41 -8.23
C ASP A 397 -17.49 12.69 -8.82
N GLY A 398 -16.32 13.10 -8.34
CA GLY A 398 -15.42 14.09 -8.92
C GLY A 398 -15.87 15.55 -8.91
N LYS A 399 -17.06 15.88 -8.42
CA LYS A 399 -17.59 17.26 -8.51
C LYS A 399 -18.52 17.62 -7.33
#